data_5849a076e1b6075818406a613ea90003
#
_entry.id   5849a076e1b6075818406a613ea90003
#
_cell.length_a   1.000
_cell.length_b   1.000
_cell.length_c   1.000
_cell.angle_alpha   90.00
_cell.angle_beta   90.00
_cell.angle_gamma   90.00
#
_symmetry.space_group_name_H-M   'P 1'
#
loop_
_entity.id
_entity.type
_entity.pdbx_description
1 polymer ?
#
loop_
_entity_poly.entity_id
_entity_poly.type
_entity_poly.pdbx_seq_one_letter_code
_entity_poly.pdbx_strand_id
1 'polypeptide(L)'
;MNTAVEFRNVDILFCAKTKRRAAALTQQALTLLDAGQTRAEISAQTGVVVGVAGANLGVERGEISVLMGLSGSGKSTLLRAANGLNAVTRGQVLVKDGDAVVDIAKCDAPTLRRVRRLRIAMVFQQFGLLPWRSVRDNVGFGLELRGEPLAERKRIIDEQLELVGLSQWAERHVSELSGGMQQRVGLARAFATNADVLLMDEPFSALDPLIRGKLQDELLALQARVKKTILFVSHDLDEALKLGDHITILEGGRIVQTGTAEDIVVRPANDYVAEFVTHMNPLSVLTGMMVMRRCTEMHRRDKTIWLDEGRRYEVLVDEHGGPAELTIDGRVYALGHVGEGESWSPERSGLAVAPASTSLSTIIKLRSATGHPVLMMDDGRLTGVCDEYEIIRALAGERRASS
;
A
#
# COMPACT_ATOMS: atom_id res chain seq x y z
N MET A 1 7.33 -1.33 21.59
CA MET A 1 6.47 -1.76 20.47
C MET A 1 6.25 -0.55 19.57
N ASN A 2 6.56 -0.69 18.29
CA ASN A 2 6.48 0.42 17.31
C ASN A 2 5.11 0.48 16.61
N THR A 3 4.18 -0.39 16.97
CA THR A 3 2.86 -0.52 16.35
C THR A 3 1.95 0.65 16.70
N ALA A 4 1.33 1.29 15.71
CA ALA A 4 0.40 2.40 15.87
C ALA A 4 -1.06 1.94 16.01
N VAL A 5 -1.45 0.91 15.23
CA VAL A 5 -2.77 0.28 15.28
C VAL A 5 -2.59 -1.23 15.27
N GLU A 6 -3.27 -1.94 16.17
CA GLU A 6 -3.19 -3.39 16.25
C GLU A 6 -4.59 -4.01 16.41
N PHE A 7 -4.89 -4.97 15.56
CA PHE A 7 -6.10 -5.81 15.63
C PHE A 7 -5.69 -7.16 16.20
N ARG A 8 -6.35 -7.60 17.27
CA ARG A 8 -6.10 -8.89 17.94
C ARG A 8 -7.34 -9.75 17.95
N ASN A 9 -7.36 -10.79 17.14
CA ASN A 9 -8.47 -11.76 17.02
C ASN A 9 -9.81 -11.07 16.85
N VAL A 10 -9.90 -10.12 15.92
CA VAL A 10 -11.07 -9.26 15.73
C VAL A 10 -12.14 -9.97 14.93
N ASP A 11 -13.33 -10.10 15.51
CA ASP A 11 -14.56 -10.49 14.83
C ASP A 11 -15.52 -9.31 14.81
N ILE A 12 -16.14 -9.07 13.65
CA ILE A 12 -17.16 -8.02 13.44
C ILE A 12 -18.36 -8.67 12.77
N LEU A 13 -19.45 -8.73 13.50
CA LEU A 13 -20.70 -9.34 13.07
C LEU A 13 -21.83 -8.30 13.05
N PHE A 14 -22.67 -8.36 12.04
CA PHE A 14 -23.82 -7.47 11.88
C PHE A 14 -25.12 -8.25 12.00
N CYS A 15 -25.99 -7.82 12.91
CA CYS A 15 -27.32 -8.40 13.12
C CYS A 15 -28.39 -7.33 12.97
N ALA A 16 -29.30 -7.50 12.01
CA ALA A 16 -30.38 -6.55 11.73
C ALA A 16 -31.60 -6.67 12.68
N LYS A 17 -31.57 -7.57 13.68
CA LYS A 17 -32.68 -7.83 14.59
C LYS A 17 -32.69 -6.86 15.78
N THR A 18 -33.79 -6.85 16.53
CA THR A 18 -33.91 -6.06 17.77
C THR A 18 -32.86 -6.45 18.81
N LYS A 19 -32.41 -5.49 19.63
CA LYS A 19 -31.30 -5.65 20.58
C LYS A 19 -31.31 -6.96 21.39
N ARG A 20 -32.49 -7.33 21.94
CA ARG A 20 -32.61 -8.55 22.79
C ARG A 20 -32.39 -9.84 22.00
N ARG A 21 -32.85 -9.92 20.74
CA ARG A 21 -32.68 -11.10 19.86
C ARG A 21 -31.33 -11.10 19.17
N ALA A 22 -30.77 -9.92 18.92
CA ALA A 22 -29.46 -9.75 18.31
C ALA A 22 -28.35 -10.38 19.13
N ALA A 23 -28.33 -10.19 20.45
CA ALA A 23 -27.29 -10.75 21.32
C ALA A 23 -27.22 -12.27 21.26
N ALA A 24 -28.38 -12.95 21.35
CA ALA A 24 -28.43 -14.42 21.29
C ALA A 24 -27.99 -14.95 19.91
N LEU A 25 -28.46 -14.32 18.82
CA LEU A 25 -28.08 -14.71 17.44
C LEU A 25 -26.60 -14.44 17.16
N THR A 26 -26.04 -13.34 17.67
CA THR A 26 -24.63 -13.04 17.55
C THR A 26 -23.79 -14.07 18.30
N GLN A 27 -24.19 -14.48 19.50
CA GLN A 27 -23.49 -15.53 20.25
C GLN A 27 -23.57 -16.88 19.53
N GLN A 28 -24.72 -17.23 18.96
CA GLN A 28 -24.87 -18.42 18.13
C GLN A 28 -23.96 -18.36 16.90
N ALA A 29 -23.91 -17.21 16.21
CA ALA A 29 -23.06 -17.01 15.05
C ALA A 29 -21.56 -17.14 15.40
N LEU A 30 -21.13 -16.63 16.57
CA LEU A 30 -19.75 -16.83 17.06
C LEU A 30 -19.44 -18.31 17.30
N THR A 31 -20.37 -19.07 17.90
CA THR A 31 -20.18 -20.52 18.12
C THR A 31 -20.03 -21.27 16.79
N LEU A 32 -20.84 -20.92 15.78
CA LEU A 32 -20.76 -21.51 14.44
C LEU A 32 -19.46 -21.12 13.74
N LEU A 33 -19.02 -19.86 13.92
CA LEU A 33 -17.74 -19.37 13.39
C LEU A 33 -16.55 -20.12 13.99
N ASP A 34 -16.57 -20.38 15.30
CA ASP A 34 -15.55 -21.17 16.03
C ASP A 34 -15.57 -22.65 15.61
N ALA A 35 -16.74 -23.18 15.20
CA ALA A 35 -16.88 -24.50 14.60
C ALA A 35 -16.43 -24.57 13.13
N GLY A 36 -15.91 -23.47 12.56
CA GLY A 36 -15.37 -23.43 11.20
C GLY A 36 -16.42 -23.28 10.09
N GLN A 37 -17.68 -22.97 10.42
CA GLN A 37 -18.70 -22.76 9.40
C GLN A 37 -18.42 -21.53 8.55
N THR A 38 -18.85 -21.58 7.29
CA THR A 38 -18.70 -20.48 6.34
C THR A 38 -19.65 -19.33 6.65
N ARG A 39 -19.33 -18.13 6.15
CA ARG A 39 -20.19 -16.94 6.26
C ARG A 39 -21.61 -17.17 5.72
N ALA A 40 -21.73 -17.91 4.63
CA ALA A 40 -23.00 -18.22 4.00
C ALA A 40 -23.86 -19.13 4.91
N GLU A 41 -23.29 -20.18 5.49
CA GLU A 41 -23.95 -21.09 6.41
C GLU A 41 -24.39 -20.39 7.69
N ILE A 42 -23.52 -19.56 8.28
CA ILE A 42 -23.84 -18.75 9.47
C ILE A 42 -24.99 -17.79 9.17
N SER A 43 -24.94 -17.11 8.03
CA SER A 43 -25.97 -16.18 7.63
C SER A 43 -27.32 -16.87 7.39
N ALA A 44 -27.32 -18.04 6.75
CA ALA A 44 -28.52 -18.85 6.49
C ALA A 44 -29.18 -19.32 7.80
N GLN A 45 -28.39 -19.73 8.79
CA GLN A 45 -28.89 -20.26 10.07
C GLN A 45 -29.33 -19.18 11.06
N THR A 46 -28.64 -18.04 11.08
CA THR A 46 -28.81 -17.02 12.12
C THR A 46 -29.35 -15.68 11.61
N GLY A 47 -29.22 -15.42 10.31
CA GLY A 47 -29.44 -14.10 9.72
C GLY A 47 -28.38 -13.06 10.12
N VAL A 48 -27.26 -13.49 10.72
CA VAL A 48 -26.14 -12.64 11.08
C VAL A 48 -25.11 -12.63 9.95
N VAL A 49 -24.65 -11.44 9.57
CA VAL A 49 -23.62 -11.26 8.56
C VAL A 49 -22.26 -11.15 9.24
N VAL A 50 -21.34 -12.05 8.92
CA VAL A 50 -19.95 -11.99 9.37
C VAL A 50 -19.20 -11.03 8.45
N GLY A 51 -18.82 -9.86 8.95
CA GLY A 51 -18.05 -8.86 8.22
C GLY A 51 -16.56 -9.16 8.25
N VAL A 52 -16.03 -9.48 9.43
CA VAL A 52 -14.62 -9.85 9.68
C VAL A 52 -14.59 -11.01 10.67
N ALA A 53 -13.65 -11.93 10.48
CA ALA A 53 -13.48 -13.12 11.32
C ALA A 53 -12.01 -13.36 11.69
N GLY A 54 -11.70 -13.30 13.00
CA GLY A 54 -10.41 -13.62 13.56
C GLY A 54 -9.24 -12.79 13.03
N ALA A 55 -9.47 -11.53 12.68
CA ALA A 55 -8.43 -10.69 12.08
C ALA A 55 -7.32 -10.35 13.08
N ASN A 56 -6.08 -10.63 12.67
CA ASN A 56 -4.86 -10.23 13.37
C ASN A 56 -4.02 -9.39 12.39
N LEU A 57 -3.77 -8.12 12.73
CA LEU A 57 -3.01 -7.20 11.90
C LEU A 57 -2.34 -6.15 12.78
N GLY A 58 -1.04 -5.95 12.58
CA GLY A 58 -0.28 -4.83 13.15
C GLY A 58 0.05 -3.83 12.06
N VAL A 59 -0.13 -2.55 12.35
CA VAL A 59 0.28 -1.43 11.49
C VAL A 59 1.36 -0.66 12.23
N GLU A 60 2.55 -0.65 11.68
CA GLU A 60 3.70 0.00 12.33
C GLU A 60 3.64 1.52 12.18
N ARG A 61 4.34 2.22 13.07
CA ARG A 61 4.40 3.69 13.01
C ARG A 61 5.16 4.14 11.77
N GLY A 62 4.55 5.02 11.00
CA GLY A 62 5.17 5.60 9.82
C GLY A 62 5.07 4.74 8.57
N GLU A 63 4.36 3.61 8.60
CA GLU A 63 4.13 2.80 7.41
C GLU A 63 2.80 3.10 6.74
N ILE A 64 2.73 2.75 5.45
CA ILE A 64 1.49 2.62 4.67
C ILE A 64 1.14 1.14 4.61
N SER A 65 0.09 0.73 5.33
CA SER A 65 -0.45 -0.63 5.28
C SER A 65 -1.73 -0.67 4.45
N VAL A 66 -1.74 -1.50 3.40
CA VAL A 66 -2.86 -1.55 2.44
C VAL A 66 -3.72 -2.78 2.66
N LEU A 67 -5.04 -2.58 2.78
CA LEU A 67 -6.03 -3.65 2.84
C LEU A 67 -6.60 -3.89 1.45
N MET A 68 -6.46 -5.11 0.94
CA MET A 68 -6.91 -5.53 -0.38
C MET A 68 -7.88 -6.71 -0.33
N GLY A 69 -8.52 -6.99 -1.46
CA GLY A 69 -9.45 -8.11 -1.64
C GLY A 69 -10.68 -7.70 -2.44
N LEU A 70 -11.49 -8.66 -2.86
CA LEU A 70 -12.72 -8.43 -3.63
C LEU A 70 -13.77 -7.61 -2.84
N SER A 71 -14.78 -7.10 -3.54
CA SER A 71 -15.92 -6.42 -2.90
C SER A 71 -16.57 -7.34 -1.88
N GLY A 72 -16.90 -6.82 -0.70
CA GLY A 72 -17.49 -7.60 0.39
C GLY A 72 -16.51 -8.49 1.18
N SER A 73 -15.19 -8.42 0.94
CA SER A 73 -14.18 -9.20 1.70
C SER A 73 -13.94 -8.70 3.13
N GLY A 74 -14.50 -7.54 3.53
CA GLY A 74 -14.38 -7.02 4.90
C GLY A 74 -13.40 -5.87 5.11
N LYS A 75 -12.70 -5.40 4.08
CA LYS A 75 -11.68 -4.31 4.14
C LYS A 75 -12.15 -3.06 4.87
N SER A 76 -13.15 -2.40 4.32
CA SER A 76 -13.73 -1.18 4.90
C SER A 76 -14.34 -1.45 6.28
N THR A 77 -14.82 -2.68 6.52
CA THR A 77 -15.32 -3.11 7.83
C THR A 77 -14.21 -3.12 8.87
N LEU A 78 -13.08 -3.72 8.54
CA LEU A 78 -11.89 -3.78 9.41
C LEU A 78 -11.30 -2.38 9.62
N LEU A 79 -11.10 -1.61 8.53
CA LEU A 79 -10.59 -0.24 8.62
C LEU A 79 -11.44 0.63 9.55
N ARG A 80 -12.78 0.58 9.42
CA ARG A 80 -13.70 1.37 10.24
C ARG A 80 -13.79 0.93 11.70
N ALA A 81 -13.29 -0.25 12.04
CA ALA A 81 -13.13 -0.67 13.43
C ALA A 81 -12.00 0.07 14.14
N ALA A 82 -10.94 0.49 13.42
CA ALA A 82 -9.82 1.24 13.99
C ALA A 82 -10.24 2.58 14.61
N ASN A 83 -11.31 3.20 14.11
CA ASN A 83 -11.86 4.43 14.69
C ASN A 83 -13.19 4.20 15.45
N GLY A 84 -13.59 2.95 15.64
CA GLY A 84 -14.82 2.58 16.35
C GLY A 84 -16.12 2.92 15.61
N LEU A 85 -16.09 3.18 14.27
CA LEU A 85 -17.32 3.34 13.47
C LEU A 85 -18.03 2.02 13.31
N ASN A 86 -17.28 0.91 13.18
CA ASN A 86 -17.83 -0.44 13.29
C ASN A 86 -17.53 -0.99 14.69
N ALA A 87 -18.57 -1.44 15.36
CA ALA A 87 -18.40 -2.07 16.66
C ALA A 87 -17.76 -3.45 16.52
N VAL A 88 -16.72 -3.70 17.30
CA VAL A 88 -16.06 -4.99 17.39
C VAL A 88 -16.93 -5.93 18.23
N THR A 89 -17.23 -7.11 17.69
CA THR A 89 -18.03 -8.13 18.39
C THR A 89 -17.18 -8.91 19.39
N ARG A 90 -15.96 -9.29 18.98
CA ARG A 90 -14.99 -10.01 19.81
C ARG A 90 -13.56 -9.58 19.40
N GLY A 91 -12.62 -9.63 20.32
CA GLY A 91 -11.22 -9.24 20.12
C GLY A 91 -10.93 -7.84 20.64
N GLN A 92 -9.84 -7.26 20.19
CA GLN A 92 -9.35 -5.94 20.60
C GLN A 92 -8.86 -5.14 19.38
N VAL A 93 -9.06 -3.83 19.44
CA VAL A 93 -8.47 -2.88 18.50
C VAL A 93 -7.69 -1.85 19.30
N LEU A 94 -6.39 -1.95 19.28
CA LEU A 94 -5.48 -1.16 20.07
C LEU A 94 -4.93 -0.02 19.22
N VAL A 95 -5.07 1.22 19.70
CA VAL A 95 -4.56 2.43 19.04
C VAL A 95 -3.63 3.16 19.99
N LYS A 96 -2.50 3.59 19.50
CA LYS A 96 -1.54 4.38 20.29
C LYS A 96 -2.04 5.81 20.49
N ASP A 97 -2.04 6.29 21.75
CA ASP A 97 -2.45 7.63 22.14
C ASP A 97 -1.36 8.28 23.00
N GLY A 98 -0.34 8.84 22.34
CA GLY A 98 0.90 9.26 22.99
C GLY A 98 1.69 8.04 23.48
N ASP A 99 1.96 7.98 24.79
CA ASP A 99 2.65 6.85 25.41
C ASP A 99 1.68 5.71 25.84
N ALA A 100 0.38 6.00 25.88
CA ALA A 100 -0.66 5.05 26.23
C ALA A 100 -1.15 4.24 25.00
N VAL A 101 -1.84 3.14 25.28
CA VAL A 101 -2.56 2.34 24.28
C VAL A 101 -4.03 2.29 24.70
N VAL A 102 -4.92 2.59 23.76
CA VAL A 102 -6.38 2.58 23.96
C VAL A 102 -6.99 1.44 23.19
N ASP A 103 -7.76 0.58 23.87
CA ASP A 103 -8.61 -0.41 23.20
C ASP A 103 -9.92 0.27 22.73
N ILE A 104 -10.00 0.53 21.44
CA ILE A 104 -11.14 1.20 20.79
C ILE A 104 -12.44 0.39 20.97
N ALA A 105 -12.35 -0.93 21.07
CA ALA A 105 -13.49 -1.81 21.24
C ALA A 105 -14.17 -1.65 22.62
N LYS A 106 -13.41 -1.20 23.65
CA LYS A 106 -13.86 -1.18 25.04
C LYS A 106 -13.78 0.20 25.72
N CYS A 107 -13.18 1.20 25.07
CA CYS A 107 -13.02 2.52 25.66
C CYS A 107 -14.37 3.23 25.83
N ASP A 108 -14.42 4.17 26.78
CA ASP A 108 -15.58 5.00 26.99
C ASP A 108 -15.77 6.05 25.87
N ALA A 109 -16.95 6.65 25.79
CA ALA A 109 -17.28 7.61 24.76
C ALA A 109 -16.44 8.90 24.78
N PRO A 110 -16.03 9.46 25.94
CA PRO A 110 -15.08 10.56 26.00
C PRO A 110 -13.70 10.21 25.40
N THR A 111 -13.14 9.07 25.75
CA THR A 111 -11.86 8.58 25.23
C THR A 111 -11.93 8.36 23.72
N LEU A 112 -12.99 7.70 23.22
CA LEU A 112 -13.19 7.51 21.80
C LEU A 112 -13.26 8.84 21.03
N ARG A 113 -14.01 9.84 21.56
CA ARG A 113 -14.06 11.18 20.95
C ARG A 113 -12.70 11.85 20.93
N ARG A 114 -11.91 11.72 21.99
CA ARG A 114 -10.55 12.27 22.06
C ARG A 114 -9.64 11.64 21.01
N VAL A 115 -9.62 10.30 20.90
CA VAL A 115 -8.83 9.57 19.89
C VAL A 115 -9.20 9.99 18.48
N ARG A 116 -10.52 10.02 18.15
CA ARG A 116 -11.02 10.47 16.84
C ARG A 116 -10.68 11.92 16.53
N ARG A 117 -10.61 12.79 17.54
CA ARG A 117 -10.30 14.21 17.35
C ARG A 117 -8.81 14.47 17.17
N LEU A 118 -7.96 13.70 17.85
CA LEU A 118 -6.53 14.03 17.98
C LEU A 118 -5.61 13.04 17.26
N ARG A 119 -5.97 11.74 17.23
CA ARG A 119 -5.06 10.67 16.77
C ARG A 119 -5.40 10.08 15.44
N ILE A 120 -6.69 10.06 15.08
CA ILE A 120 -7.14 9.40 13.86
C ILE A 120 -7.89 10.38 12.98
N ALA A 121 -7.47 10.50 11.72
CA ALA A 121 -8.27 11.13 10.67
C ALA A 121 -8.76 10.06 9.69
N MET A 122 -9.88 10.33 9.00
CA MET A 122 -10.44 9.39 8.04
C MET A 122 -10.89 10.08 6.76
N VAL A 123 -10.45 9.50 5.63
CA VAL A 123 -10.99 9.76 4.29
C VAL A 123 -12.01 8.69 3.97
N PHE A 124 -13.23 9.10 3.69
CA PHE A 124 -14.35 8.20 3.41
C PHE A 124 -14.53 7.96 1.92
N GLN A 125 -14.92 6.77 1.52
CA GLN A 125 -15.24 6.40 0.15
C GLN A 125 -16.33 7.32 -0.48
N GLN A 126 -17.35 7.70 0.28
CA GLN A 126 -18.40 8.64 -0.12
C GLN A 126 -18.14 10.08 0.37
N PHE A 127 -16.87 10.46 0.44
CA PHE A 127 -16.32 11.78 0.82
C PHE A 127 -16.70 12.26 2.24
N GLY A 128 -17.92 12.02 2.74
CA GLY A 128 -18.38 12.43 4.06
C GLY A 128 -18.27 13.94 4.29
N LEU A 129 -18.44 14.74 3.23
CA LEU A 129 -18.42 16.19 3.30
C LEU A 129 -19.73 16.75 3.82
N LEU A 130 -19.66 17.94 4.40
CA LEU A 130 -20.79 18.69 4.91
C LEU A 130 -21.35 19.56 3.76
N PRO A 131 -22.49 19.19 3.13
CA PRO A 131 -22.92 19.81 1.87
C PRO A 131 -23.36 21.28 2.03
N TRP A 132 -23.71 21.68 3.25
CA TRP A 132 -24.10 23.06 3.60
C TRP A 132 -22.91 23.96 3.96
N ARG A 133 -21.67 23.47 3.92
CA ARG A 133 -20.44 24.22 4.18
C ARG A 133 -19.66 24.46 2.91
N SER A 134 -18.88 25.54 2.91
CA SER A 134 -17.89 25.80 1.88
C SER A 134 -16.78 24.73 1.84
N VAL A 135 -15.98 24.73 0.80
CA VAL A 135 -14.76 23.89 0.70
C VAL A 135 -13.81 24.20 1.86
N ARG A 136 -13.54 25.49 2.11
CA ARG A 136 -12.75 25.99 3.22
C ARG A 136 -13.23 25.47 4.57
N ASP A 137 -14.53 25.56 4.83
CA ASP A 137 -15.11 25.14 6.10
C ASP A 137 -15.08 23.61 6.27
N ASN A 138 -15.19 22.86 5.17
CA ASN A 138 -15.02 21.41 5.19
C ASN A 138 -13.60 21.03 5.56
N VAL A 139 -12.58 21.63 4.94
CA VAL A 139 -11.17 21.37 5.25
C VAL A 139 -10.85 21.76 6.69
N GLY A 140 -11.37 22.91 7.14
CA GLY A 140 -11.16 23.43 8.50
C GLY A 140 -11.95 22.75 9.61
N PHE A 141 -12.89 21.85 9.29
CA PHE A 141 -13.81 21.30 10.27
C PHE A 141 -13.14 20.58 11.44
N GLY A 142 -12.13 19.77 11.16
CA GLY A 142 -11.36 19.08 12.21
C GLY A 142 -10.59 20.03 13.13
N LEU A 143 -10.06 21.11 12.57
CA LEU A 143 -9.35 22.16 13.32
C LEU A 143 -10.33 22.98 14.19
N GLU A 144 -11.53 23.25 13.68
CA GLU A 144 -12.61 23.89 14.42
C GLU A 144 -13.00 23.08 15.68
N LEU A 145 -13.18 21.76 15.51
CA LEU A 145 -13.49 20.84 16.61
C LEU A 145 -12.35 20.74 17.66
N ARG A 146 -11.12 21.01 17.26
CA ARG A 146 -9.97 21.09 18.18
C ARG A 146 -9.87 22.40 18.91
N GLY A 147 -10.58 23.45 18.46
CA GLY A 147 -10.49 24.78 19.01
C GLY A 147 -9.23 25.55 18.57
N GLU A 148 -8.65 25.18 17.42
CA GLU A 148 -7.46 25.88 16.90
C GLU A 148 -7.76 27.36 16.64
N PRO A 149 -6.80 28.28 16.90
CA PRO A 149 -6.95 29.70 16.64
C PRO A 149 -7.28 29.99 15.17
N LEU A 150 -8.11 31.01 14.91
CA LEU A 150 -8.63 31.32 13.58
C LEU A 150 -7.51 31.59 12.55
N ALA A 151 -6.46 32.31 12.97
CA ALA A 151 -5.31 32.62 12.11
C ALA A 151 -4.57 31.34 11.68
N GLU A 152 -4.34 30.42 12.63
CA GLU A 152 -3.66 29.14 12.35
C GLU A 152 -4.52 28.23 11.49
N ARG A 153 -5.83 28.17 11.78
CA ARG A 153 -6.77 27.43 10.91
C ARG A 153 -6.71 27.92 9.48
N LYS A 154 -6.73 29.23 9.25
CA LYS A 154 -6.66 29.82 7.91
C LYS A 154 -5.37 29.39 7.19
N ARG A 155 -4.23 29.51 7.86
CA ARG A 155 -2.92 29.12 7.30
C ARG A 155 -2.91 27.65 6.87
N ILE A 156 -3.29 26.74 7.78
CA ILE A 156 -3.33 25.29 7.50
C ILE A 156 -4.29 24.98 6.35
N ILE A 157 -5.50 25.56 6.35
CA ILE A 157 -6.49 25.34 5.30
C ILE A 157 -5.94 25.76 3.93
N ASP A 158 -5.34 26.96 3.84
CA ASP A 158 -4.81 27.49 2.59
C ASP A 158 -3.69 26.57 2.05
N GLU A 159 -2.78 26.10 2.91
CA GLU A 159 -1.74 25.13 2.56
C GLU A 159 -2.32 23.81 2.04
N GLN A 160 -3.37 23.28 2.69
CA GLN A 160 -3.98 22.02 2.25
C GLN A 160 -4.79 22.18 0.96
N LEU A 161 -5.43 23.31 0.74
CA LEU A 161 -6.14 23.60 -0.51
C LEU A 161 -5.19 23.78 -1.69
N GLU A 162 -4.02 24.37 -1.46
CA GLU A 162 -2.96 24.47 -2.46
C GLU A 162 -2.43 23.09 -2.84
N LEU A 163 -2.13 22.24 -1.84
CA LEU A 163 -1.66 20.86 -2.03
C LEU A 163 -2.58 20.05 -2.96
N VAL A 164 -3.89 20.17 -2.78
CA VAL A 164 -4.86 19.42 -3.60
C VAL A 164 -5.36 20.19 -4.84
N GLY A 165 -4.79 21.38 -5.12
CA GLY A 165 -5.11 22.20 -6.29
C GLY A 165 -6.55 22.76 -6.27
N LEU A 166 -7.08 23.12 -5.11
CA LEU A 166 -8.45 23.64 -4.94
C LEU A 166 -8.51 25.06 -4.35
N SER A 167 -7.42 25.81 -4.30
CA SER A 167 -7.37 27.17 -3.71
C SER A 167 -8.43 28.10 -4.26
N GLN A 168 -8.67 28.08 -5.59
CA GLN A 168 -9.67 28.93 -6.25
C GLN A 168 -11.13 28.53 -5.95
N TRP A 169 -11.35 27.34 -5.36
CA TRP A 169 -12.67 26.80 -5.02
C TRP A 169 -13.01 26.94 -3.55
N ALA A 170 -12.11 27.58 -2.77
CA ALA A 170 -12.19 27.63 -1.30
C ALA A 170 -13.56 28.10 -0.77
N GLU A 171 -14.15 29.12 -1.40
CA GLU A 171 -15.41 29.74 -0.96
C GLU A 171 -16.66 29.10 -1.59
N ARG A 172 -16.50 28.13 -2.51
CA ARG A 172 -17.63 27.40 -3.12
C ARG A 172 -18.21 26.37 -2.19
N HIS A 173 -19.48 26.04 -2.35
CA HIS A 173 -20.10 24.90 -1.67
C HIS A 173 -19.62 23.59 -2.31
N VAL A 174 -19.46 22.55 -1.48
CA VAL A 174 -18.98 21.24 -1.97
C VAL A 174 -19.96 20.58 -2.94
N SER A 175 -21.25 20.92 -2.90
CA SER A 175 -22.27 20.48 -3.85
C SER A 175 -22.06 21.01 -5.28
N GLU A 176 -21.29 22.08 -5.45
CA GLU A 176 -20.94 22.65 -6.76
C GLU A 176 -19.74 21.95 -7.42
N LEU A 177 -19.09 21.03 -6.72
CA LEU A 177 -17.86 20.36 -7.13
C LEU A 177 -18.14 19.01 -7.81
N SER A 178 -17.30 18.62 -8.76
CA SER A 178 -17.29 17.24 -9.27
C SER A 178 -16.90 16.23 -8.19
N GLY A 179 -17.23 14.94 -8.39
CA GLY A 179 -16.89 13.88 -7.43
C GLY A 179 -15.40 13.81 -7.12
N GLY A 180 -14.53 13.93 -8.15
CA GLY A 180 -13.08 13.96 -7.94
C GLY A 180 -12.60 15.21 -7.16
N MET A 181 -13.24 16.37 -7.34
CA MET A 181 -12.93 17.54 -6.51
C MET A 181 -13.39 17.34 -5.07
N GLN A 182 -14.57 16.76 -4.86
CA GLN A 182 -15.07 16.43 -3.51
C GLN A 182 -14.13 15.46 -2.79
N GLN A 183 -13.59 14.48 -3.50
CA GLN A 183 -12.61 13.55 -2.96
C GLN A 183 -11.33 14.26 -2.52
N ARG A 184 -10.81 15.20 -3.32
CA ARG A 184 -9.68 16.07 -2.95
C ARG A 184 -9.97 16.94 -1.74
N VAL A 185 -11.19 17.46 -1.56
CA VAL A 185 -11.59 18.16 -0.32
C VAL A 185 -11.54 17.23 0.88
N GLY A 186 -11.98 15.97 0.73
CA GLY A 186 -11.89 14.95 1.78
C GLY A 186 -10.44 14.64 2.21
N LEU A 187 -9.52 14.56 1.24
CA LEU A 187 -8.09 14.39 1.49
C LEU A 187 -7.50 15.62 2.23
N ALA A 188 -7.74 16.82 1.73
CA ALA A 188 -7.29 18.06 2.37
C ALA A 188 -7.79 18.19 3.81
N ARG A 189 -9.06 17.83 4.08
CA ARG A 189 -9.64 17.80 5.43
C ARG A 189 -8.90 16.82 6.36
N ALA A 190 -8.58 15.64 5.87
CA ALA A 190 -7.84 14.64 6.67
C ALA A 190 -6.42 15.10 6.98
N PHE A 191 -5.71 15.64 6.00
CA PHE A 191 -4.35 16.15 6.17
C PHE A 191 -4.28 17.37 7.08
N ALA A 192 -5.27 18.28 7.00
CA ALA A 192 -5.34 19.48 7.86
C ALA A 192 -5.29 19.13 9.35
N THR A 193 -5.86 18.00 9.76
CA THR A 193 -5.85 17.63 11.18
C THR A 193 -4.50 17.20 11.72
N ASN A 194 -3.52 16.92 10.87
CA ASN A 194 -2.20 16.42 11.26
C ASN A 194 -2.25 15.23 12.25
N ALA A 195 -3.26 14.35 12.10
CA ALA A 195 -3.41 13.17 12.95
C ALA A 195 -2.24 12.19 12.77
N ASP A 196 -1.97 11.36 13.80
CA ASP A 196 -0.90 10.36 13.77
C ASP A 196 -1.21 9.19 12.84
N VAL A 197 -2.50 8.84 12.74
CA VAL A 197 -3.04 7.74 11.94
C VAL A 197 -4.06 8.28 10.92
N LEU A 198 -3.85 7.95 9.66
CA LEU A 198 -4.78 8.23 8.58
C LEU A 198 -5.46 6.92 8.14
N LEU A 199 -6.77 6.88 8.23
CA LEU A 199 -7.59 5.79 7.69
C LEU A 199 -8.14 6.26 6.34
N MET A 200 -7.89 5.50 5.27
CA MET A 200 -8.31 5.86 3.92
C MET A 200 -9.14 4.74 3.30
N ASP A 201 -10.41 5.00 3.05
CA ASP A 201 -11.36 4.04 2.47
C ASP A 201 -11.55 4.38 0.99
N GLU A 202 -10.79 3.73 0.10
CA GLU A 202 -10.76 3.95 -1.36
C GLU A 202 -10.61 5.43 -1.77
N PRO A 203 -9.56 6.15 -1.27
CA PRO A 203 -9.47 7.61 -1.38
C PRO A 203 -9.24 8.12 -2.81
N PHE A 204 -8.92 7.27 -3.78
CA PHE A 204 -8.62 7.67 -5.16
C PHE A 204 -9.58 7.05 -6.19
N SER A 205 -10.62 6.32 -5.76
CA SER A 205 -11.51 5.56 -6.65
C SER A 205 -12.32 6.41 -7.63
N ALA A 206 -12.66 7.65 -7.27
CA ALA A 206 -13.45 8.57 -8.10
C ALA A 206 -12.58 9.58 -8.89
N LEU A 207 -11.26 9.39 -8.94
CA LEU A 207 -10.33 10.27 -9.64
C LEU A 207 -10.00 9.75 -11.03
N ASP A 208 -9.79 10.67 -11.96
CA ASP A 208 -9.19 10.34 -13.25
C ASP A 208 -7.72 9.88 -13.08
N PRO A 209 -7.17 9.07 -14.02
CA PRO A 209 -5.85 8.47 -13.87
C PRO A 209 -4.71 9.47 -13.65
N LEU A 210 -4.77 10.64 -14.31
CA LEU A 210 -3.71 11.66 -14.22
C LEU A 210 -3.68 12.30 -12.83
N ILE A 211 -4.85 12.71 -12.31
CA ILE A 211 -4.98 13.31 -10.97
C ILE A 211 -4.70 12.27 -9.89
N ARG A 212 -5.14 11.02 -10.09
CA ARG A 212 -4.85 9.90 -9.19
C ARG A 212 -3.34 9.72 -9.04
N GLY A 213 -2.61 9.58 -10.16
CA GLY A 213 -1.16 9.43 -10.14
C GLY A 213 -0.45 10.56 -9.39
N LYS A 214 -0.84 11.82 -9.68
CA LYS A 214 -0.28 13.00 -9.01
C LYS A 214 -0.51 12.98 -7.50
N LEU A 215 -1.74 12.70 -7.04
CA LEU A 215 -2.06 12.67 -5.61
C LEU A 215 -1.40 11.50 -4.87
N GLN A 216 -1.19 10.36 -5.54
CA GLN A 216 -0.41 9.25 -5.01
C GLN A 216 1.06 9.65 -4.79
N ASP A 217 1.68 10.33 -5.76
CA ASP A 217 3.05 10.82 -5.66
C ASP A 217 3.19 11.88 -4.54
N GLU A 218 2.19 12.78 -4.42
CA GLU A 218 2.13 13.75 -3.34
C GLU A 218 1.97 13.07 -1.96
N LEU A 219 1.16 12.00 -1.87
CA LEU A 219 1.02 11.20 -0.65
C LEU A 219 2.34 10.55 -0.25
N LEU A 220 3.08 9.95 -1.20
CA LEU A 220 4.39 9.35 -0.96
C LEU A 220 5.42 10.42 -0.54
N ALA A 221 5.44 11.58 -1.19
CA ALA A 221 6.32 12.70 -0.82
C ALA A 221 6.00 13.23 0.60
N LEU A 222 4.72 13.33 0.96
CA LEU A 222 4.29 13.68 2.31
C LEU A 222 4.74 12.62 3.32
N GLN A 223 4.52 11.35 3.00
CA GLN A 223 4.89 10.22 3.84
C GLN A 223 6.40 10.17 4.11
N ALA A 224 7.23 10.38 3.10
CA ALA A 224 8.69 10.44 3.25
C ALA A 224 9.14 11.52 4.24
N ARG A 225 8.42 12.67 4.29
CA ARG A 225 8.74 13.80 5.15
C ARG A 225 8.21 13.66 6.58
N VAL A 226 6.96 13.21 6.71
CA VAL A 226 6.20 13.30 7.99
C VAL A 226 6.04 11.95 8.66
N LYS A 227 6.26 10.84 7.93
CA LYS A 227 6.15 9.45 8.41
C LYS A 227 4.86 9.17 9.18
N LYS A 228 3.71 9.56 8.59
CA LYS A 228 2.39 9.25 9.13
C LYS A 228 2.09 7.77 9.00
N THR A 229 1.38 7.21 9.95
CA THR A 229 0.85 5.85 9.81
C THR A 229 -0.42 5.90 8.98
N ILE A 230 -0.48 5.10 7.93
CA ILE A 230 -1.62 5.08 7.00
C ILE A 230 -2.16 3.66 6.91
N LEU A 231 -3.45 3.48 7.22
CA LEU A 231 -4.18 2.26 6.90
C LEU A 231 -5.13 2.57 5.74
N PHE A 232 -4.91 1.90 4.62
CA PHE A 232 -5.45 2.26 3.32
C PHE A 232 -6.24 1.10 2.73
N VAL A 233 -7.45 1.32 2.23
CA VAL A 233 -8.23 0.33 1.47
C VAL A 233 -8.13 0.64 0.00
N SER A 234 -7.72 -0.36 -0.79
CA SER A 234 -7.76 -0.32 -2.25
C SER A 234 -8.37 -1.61 -2.82
N HIS A 235 -8.93 -1.50 -4.01
CA HIS A 235 -9.27 -2.63 -4.88
C HIS A 235 -8.35 -2.70 -6.11
N ASP A 236 -7.44 -1.74 -6.26
CA ASP A 236 -6.46 -1.64 -7.33
C ASP A 236 -5.10 -2.13 -6.81
N LEU A 237 -4.61 -3.23 -7.39
CA LEU A 237 -3.36 -3.86 -6.97
C LEU A 237 -2.16 -2.99 -7.32
N ASP A 238 -2.15 -2.32 -8.48
CA ASP A 238 -1.06 -1.43 -8.88
C ASP A 238 -0.92 -0.27 -7.89
N GLU A 239 -2.04 0.24 -7.38
CA GLU A 239 -2.06 1.25 -6.31
C GLU A 239 -1.46 0.72 -5.00
N ALA A 240 -1.85 -0.49 -4.59
CA ALA A 240 -1.33 -1.09 -3.36
C ALA A 240 0.17 -1.37 -3.43
N LEU A 241 0.64 -1.84 -4.57
CA LEU A 241 2.06 -2.14 -4.81
C LEU A 241 2.91 -0.87 -4.93
N LYS A 242 2.31 0.22 -5.42
CA LYS A 242 2.98 1.54 -5.49
C LYS A 242 3.10 2.22 -4.13
N LEU A 243 2.05 2.13 -3.31
CA LEU A 243 1.92 2.92 -2.08
C LEU A 243 2.29 2.15 -0.81
N GLY A 244 2.05 0.83 -0.78
CA GLY A 244 2.09 0.03 0.44
C GLY A 244 3.48 -0.45 0.82
N ASP A 245 3.88 -0.19 2.05
CA ASP A 245 5.01 -0.89 2.68
C ASP A 245 4.62 -2.35 2.98
N HIS A 246 3.37 -2.57 3.44
CA HIS A 246 2.75 -3.88 3.62
C HIS A 246 1.37 -3.94 2.98
N ILE A 247 1.07 -5.10 2.40
CA ILE A 247 -0.22 -5.39 1.77
C ILE A 247 -0.87 -6.55 2.51
N THR A 248 -2.12 -6.36 2.93
CA THR A 248 -2.93 -7.38 3.61
C THR A 248 -4.11 -7.74 2.72
N ILE A 249 -4.17 -8.98 2.28
CA ILE A 249 -5.23 -9.49 1.41
C ILE A 249 -6.31 -10.17 2.25
N LEU A 250 -7.56 -9.75 2.05
CA LEU A 250 -8.73 -10.30 2.72
C LEU A 250 -9.61 -11.06 1.73
N GLU A 251 -10.06 -12.25 2.15
CA GLU A 251 -11.07 -13.06 1.48
C GLU A 251 -12.13 -13.50 2.48
N GLY A 252 -13.40 -13.38 2.14
CA GLY A 252 -14.48 -13.89 2.98
C GLY A 252 -14.48 -13.40 4.44
N GLY A 253 -13.96 -12.21 4.73
CA GLY A 253 -13.83 -11.63 6.07
C GLY A 253 -12.58 -12.08 6.83
N ARG A 254 -11.72 -12.89 6.26
CA ARG A 254 -10.48 -13.36 6.88
C ARG A 254 -9.26 -12.74 6.19
N ILE A 255 -8.21 -12.52 6.95
CA ILE A 255 -6.90 -12.19 6.39
C ILE A 255 -6.30 -13.48 5.83
N VAL A 256 -5.94 -13.47 4.55
CA VAL A 256 -5.34 -14.60 3.83
C VAL A 256 -3.83 -14.50 3.80
N GLN A 257 -3.33 -13.30 3.52
CA GLN A 257 -1.90 -13.02 3.48
C GLN A 257 -1.62 -11.58 3.89
N THR A 258 -0.51 -11.38 4.60
CA THR A 258 0.09 -10.06 4.85
C THR A 258 1.58 -10.16 4.55
N GLY A 259 2.12 -9.17 3.84
CA GLY A 259 3.53 -9.13 3.49
C GLY A 259 3.88 -7.90 2.66
N THR A 260 5.14 -7.80 2.25
CA THR A 260 5.62 -6.79 1.31
C THR A 260 5.04 -7.03 -0.10
N ALA A 261 5.20 -6.05 -0.99
CA ALA A 261 4.85 -6.22 -2.40
C ALA A 261 5.52 -7.48 -3.01
N GLU A 262 6.79 -7.72 -2.68
CA GLU A 262 7.52 -8.91 -3.11
C GLU A 262 6.88 -10.20 -2.58
N ASP A 263 6.51 -10.25 -1.30
CA ASP A 263 5.88 -11.44 -0.71
C ASP A 263 4.57 -11.79 -1.39
N ILE A 264 3.75 -10.78 -1.70
CA ILE A 264 2.45 -10.96 -2.36
C ILE A 264 2.62 -11.44 -3.81
N VAL A 265 3.56 -10.84 -4.55
CA VAL A 265 3.74 -11.11 -5.99
C VAL A 265 4.49 -12.41 -6.23
N VAL A 266 5.57 -12.64 -5.49
CA VAL A 266 6.49 -13.79 -5.74
C VAL A 266 6.05 -15.03 -4.98
N ARG A 267 5.46 -14.87 -3.79
CA ARG A 267 5.11 -15.97 -2.87
C ARG A 267 3.64 -15.90 -2.43
N PRO A 268 2.66 -15.98 -3.36
CA PRO A 268 1.26 -15.97 -2.98
C PRO A 268 0.91 -17.18 -2.10
N ALA A 269 0.17 -16.93 -1.01
CA ALA A 269 -0.15 -17.95 -0.01
C ALA A 269 -1.11 -19.03 -0.52
N ASN A 270 -1.94 -18.72 -1.51
CA ASN A 270 -2.90 -19.66 -2.11
C ASN A 270 -3.32 -19.20 -3.51
N ASP A 271 -4.17 -20.00 -4.18
CA ASP A 271 -4.65 -19.73 -5.53
C ASP A 271 -5.44 -18.41 -5.64
N TYR A 272 -6.17 -18.02 -4.59
CA TYR A 272 -6.90 -16.74 -4.57
C TYR A 272 -5.95 -15.55 -4.67
N VAL A 273 -4.87 -15.53 -3.88
CA VAL A 273 -3.85 -14.49 -3.95
C VAL A 273 -3.12 -14.55 -5.30
N ALA A 274 -2.86 -15.77 -5.78
CA ALA A 274 -2.24 -16.00 -7.08
C ALA A 274 -3.04 -15.41 -8.23
N GLU A 275 -4.36 -15.62 -8.24
CA GLU A 275 -5.27 -15.07 -9.24
C GLU A 275 -5.31 -13.54 -9.17
N PHE A 276 -5.31 -12.98 -7.95
CA PHE A 276 -5.26 -11.52 -7.73
C PHE A 276 -4.05 -10.89 -8.40
N VAL A 277 -2.89 -11.53 -8.26
CA VAL A 277 -1.61 -11.05 -8.83
C VAL A 277 -1.55 -11.22 -10.34
N THR A 278 -2.23 -12.23 -10.91
CA THR A 278 -2.22 -12.48 -12.36
C THR A 278 -2.77 -11.31 -13.19
N HIS A 279 -3.66 -10.50 -12.61
CA HIS A 279 -4.29 -9.36 -13.28
C HIS A 279 -3.51 -8.03 -13.11
N MET A 280 -2.34 -8.04 -12.47
CA MET A 280 -1.51 -6.83 -12.30
C MET A 280 -0.84 -6.41 -13.60
N ASN A 281 -0.47 -5.13 -13.69
CA ASN A 281 0.43 -4.65 -14.74
C ASN A 281 1.89 -4.90 -14.34
N PRO A 282 2.60 -5.89 -14.94
CA PRO A 282 3.97 -6.22 -14.55
C PRO A 282 4.95 -5.05 -14.68
N LEU A 283 4.69 -4.14 -15.62
CA LEU A 283 5.58 -3.02 -15.93
C LEU A 283 5.62 -1.96 -14.84
N SER A 284 4.51 -1.78 -14.12
CA SER A 284 4.41 -0.76 -13.07
C SER A 284 4.86 -1.25 -11.69
N VAL A 285 4.96 -2.57 -11.52
CA VAL A 285 5.09 -3.19 -10.21
C VAL A 285 6.39 -3.94 -10.04
N LEU A 286 6.79 -4.72 -11.05
CA LEU A 286 7.98 -5.54 -10.95
C LEU A 286 9.24 -4.68 -10.97
N THR A 287 10.17 -5.02 -10.08
CA THR A 287 11.50 -4.43 -9.99
C THR A 287 12.57 -5.43 -10.42
N GLY A 288 13.78 -4.93 -10.64
CA GLY A 288 14.94 -5.78 -10.96
C GLY A 288 15.14 -6.89 -9.93
N MET A 289 14.97 -6.59 -8.64
CA MET A 289 15.11 -7.56 -7.54
C MET A 289 14.15 -8.75 -7.67
N MET A 290 12.93 -8.51 -8.17
CA MET A 290 11.89 -9.54 -8.34
C MET A 290 12.10 -10.39 -9.60
N VAL A 291 12.73 -9.82 -10.63
CA VAL A 291 12.81 -10.40 -11.98
C VAL A 291 14.19 -10.97 -12.29
N MET A 292 15.26 -10.38 -11.77
CA MET A 292 16.64 -10.70 -12.09
C MET A 292 16.98 -12.17 -11.85
N ARG A 293 17.83 -12.75 -12.67
CA ARG A 293 18.58 -13.96 -12.36
C ARG A 293 19.70 -13.59 -11.38
N ARG A 294 19.69 -14.22 -10.20
CA ARG A 294 20.63 -13.90 -9.12
C ARG A 294 22.04 -14.41 -9.45
N CYS A 295 23.07 -13.69 -9.01
CA CYS A 295 24.48 -14.10 -9.18
C CYS A 295 24.78 -15.49 -8.58
N THR A 296 24.03 -15.92 -7.56
CA THR A 296 24.15 -17.26 -6.95
C THR A 296 23.72 -18.40 -7.90
N GLU A 297 22.96 -18.09 -8.94
CA GLU A 297 22.45 -19.03 -9.94
C GLU A 297 23.29 -19.04 -11.21
N MET A 298 24.35 -18.22 -11.27
CA MET A 298 25.21 -18.08 -12.43
C MET A 298 26.52 -18.86 -12.27
N HIS A 299 27.15 -19.23 -13.37
CA HIS A 299 28.46 -19.80 -13.35
C HIS A 299 29.45 -18.77 -12.83
N ARG A 300 30.20 -19.17 -11.80
CA ARG A 300 31.24 -18.33 -11.19
C ARG A 300 32.54 -19.13 -11.04
N ARG A 301 33.65 -18.48 -11.33
CA ARG A 301 35.00 -18.99 -11.02
C ARG A 301 35.83 -17.84 -10.45
N ASP A 302 36.28 -17.97 -9.24
CA ASP A 302 36.97 -16.93 -8.48
C ASP A 302 36.20 -15.61 -8.45
N LYS A 303 36.76 -14.56 -9.04
CA LYS A 303 36.13 -13.22 -9.15
C LYS A 303 35.35 -13.00 -10.44
N THR A 304 35.29 -13.99 -11.35
CA THR A 304 34.55 -13.87 -12.63
C THR A 304 33.19 -14.52 -12.56
N ILE A 305 32.20 -13.81 -13.05
CA ILE A 305 30.79 -14.25 -13.18
C ILE A 305 30.42 -14.22 -14.67
N TRP A 306 29.88 -15.32 -15.20
CA TRP A 306 29.36 -15.40 -16.56
C TRP A 306 27.84 -15.15 -16.53
N LEU A 307 27.41 -14.12 -17.28
CA LEU A 307 26.00 -13.74 -17.30
C LEU A 307 25.13 -14.62 -18.19
N ASP A 308 25.74 -15.41 -19.06
CA ASP A 308 25.07 -16.32 -20.00
C ASP A 308 25.77 -17.67 -20.08
N GLU A 309 25.07 -18.71 -20.53
CA GLU A 309 25.62 -20.06 -20.70
C GLU A 309 26.72 -20.13 -21.78
N GLY A 310 26.59 -19.25 -22.78
CA GLY A 310 27.55 -19.13 -23.87
C GLY A 310 28.86 -18.45 -23.49
N ARG A 311 28.99 -17.96 -22.26
CA ARG A 311 30.11 -17.20 -21.73
C ARG A 311 30.51 -15.99 -22.56
N ARG A 312 29.53 -15.39 -23.22
CA ARG A 312 29.72 -14.20 -24.04
C ARG A 312 29.97 -12.97 -23.17
N TYR A 313 29.29 -12.91 -22.01
CA TYR A 313 29.34 -11.80 -21.05
C TYR A 313 30.08 -12.27 -19.79
N GLU A 314 31.23 -11.67 -19.52
CA GLU A 314 32.06 -11.95 -18.34
C GLU A 314 32.15 -10.68 -17.48
N VAL A 315 31.80 -10.78 -16.22
CA VAL A 315 31.95 -9.69 -15.25
C VAL A 315 32.96 -10.07 -14.20
N LEU A 316 34.03 -9.28 -14.11
CA LEU A 316 34.97 -9.37 -13.01
C LEU A 316 34.46 -8.53 -11.86
N VAL A 317 34.34 -9.12 -10.67
CA VAL A 317 33.90 -8.39 -9.46
C VAL A 317 35.12 -8.06 -8.59
N ASP A 318 35.05 -6.90 -7.95
CA ASP A 318 36.06 -6.43 -7.00
C ASP A 318 35.98 -7.16 -5.64
N GLU A 319 36.78 -6.73 -4.66
CA GLU A 319 36.84 -7.35 -3.33
C GLU A 319 35.54 -7.10 -2.51
N HIS A 320 34.74 -6.10 -2.88
CA HIS A 320 33.48 -5.76 -2.25
C HIS A 320 32.29 -6.39 -2.96
N GLY A 321 32.52 -7.06 -4.11
CA GLY A 321 31.48 -7.69 -4.94
C GLY A 321 30.85 -6.75 -5.97
N GLY A 322 31.39 -5.56 -6.16
CA GLY A 322 30.99 -4.64 -7.23
C GLY A 322 31.55 -5.04 -8.59
N PRO A 323 30.89 -4.74 -9.72
CA PRO A 323 31.40 -5.03 -11.05
C PRO A 323 32.57 -4.08 -11.38
N ALA A 324 33.79 -4.66 -11.51
CA ALA A 324 35.01 -3.91 -11.80
C ALA A 324 35.31 -3.82 -13.29
N GLU A 325 35.11 -4.90 -14.04
CA GLU A 325 35.36 -4.97 -15.47
C GLU A 325 34.33 -5.85 -16.16
N LEU A 326 33.97 -5.48 -17.37
CA LEU A 326 33.02 -6.20 -18.21
C LEU A 326 33.73 -6.57 -19.52
N THR A 327 33.68 -7.84 -19.90
CA THR A 327 34.14 -8.35 -21.18
C THR A 327 32.98 -8.96 -21.95
N ILE A 328 32.82 -8.55 -23.23
CA ILE A 328 31.85 -9.12 -24.16
C ILE A 328 32.62 -9.68 -25.36
N ASP A 329 32.44 -10.96 -25.67
CA ASP A 329 33.14 -11.66 -26.74
C ASP A 329 34.66 -11.40 -26.72
N GLY A 330 35.27 -11.37 -25.52
CA GLY A 330 36.70 -11.13 -25.31
C GLY A 330 37.14 -9.67 -25.43
N ARG A 331 36.25 -8.71 -25.53
CA ARG A 331 36.55 -7.26 -25.56
C ARG A 331 36.04 -6.57 -24.32
N VAL A 332 36.85 -5.68 -23.77
CA VAL A 332 36.47 -4.88 -22.59
C VAL A 332 35.50 -3.76 -22.98
N TYR A 333 34.43 -3.62 -22.22
CA TYR A 333 33.41 -2.58 -22.38
C TYR A 333 33.26 -1.78 -21.10
N ALA A 334 32.79 -0.52 -21.26
CA ALA A 334 32.49 0.35 -20.14
C ALA A 334 31.18 -0.07 -19.43
N LEU A 335 31.16 0.11 -18.11
CA LEU A 335 29.96 0.00 -17.29
C LEU A 335 29.29 1.39 -17.15
N GLY A 336 28.05 1.50 -17.54
CA GLY A 336 27.28 2.73 -17.42
C GLY A 336 26.30 2.68 -16.26
N HIS A 337 26.65 3.36 -15.16
CA HIS A 337 25.73 3.46 -14.02
C HIS A 337 24.57 4.38 -14.33
N VAL A 338 23.34 3.95 -14.01
CA VAL A 338 22.09 4.69 -14.20
C VAL A 338 21.44 4.84 -12.84
N GLY A 339 21.25 6.08 -12.39
CA GLY A 339 20.52 6.40 -11.15
C GLY A 339 19.01 6.19 -11.27
N GLU A 340 18.31 6.25 -10.14
CA GLU A 340 16.84 6.20 -10.15
C GLU A 340 16.27 7.38 -10.95
N GLY A 341 15.43 7.07 -11.97
CA GLY A 341 14.81 8.08 -12.84
C GLY A 341 15.69 8.61 -13.98
N GLU A 342 16.93 8.18 -14.10
CA GLU A 342 17.80 8.53 -15.23
C GLU A 342 17.53 7.68 -16.46
N SER A 343 17.67 8.29 -17.65
CA SER A 343 17.63 7.59 -18.93
C SER A 343 19.02 7.31 -19.46
N TRP A 344 19.17 6.23 -20.21
CA TRP A 344 20.41 5.89 -20.88
C TRP A 344 20.75 6.92 -21.96
N SER A 345 21.96 7.49 -21.93
CA SER A 345 22.43 8.36 -23.00
C SER A 345 22.91 7.51 -24.20
N PRO A 346 22.45 7.79 -25.44
CA PRO A 346 22.90 7.06 -26.64
C PRO A 346 24.42 7.12 -26.91
N GLU A 347 25.12 8.06 -26.29
CA GLU A 347 26.57 8.23 -26.44
C GLU A 347 27.37 7.24 -25.55
N ARG A 348 26.71 6.54 -24.62
CA ARG A 348 27.35 5.54 -23.75
C ARG A 348 27.33 4.18 -24.45
N SER A 349 28.49 3.67 -24.83
CA SER A 349 28.66 2.27 -25.24
C SER A 349 28.93 1.39 -24.01
N GLY A 350 28.25 0.25 -23.89
CA GLY A 350 28.47 -0.70 -22.80
C GLY A 350 27.18 -1.22 -22.16
N LEU A 351 27.30 -1.92 -21.03
CA LEU A 351 26.16 -2.41 -20.26
C LEU A 351 25.64 -1.35 -19.28
N ALA A 352 24.31 -1.32 -19.12
CA ALA A 352 23.68 -0.54 -18.08
C ALA A 352 23.80 -1.27 -16.73
N VAL A 353 24.16 -0.52 -15.69
CA VAL A 353 24.18 -0.95 -14.29
C VAL A 353 23.15 -0.12 -13.56
N ALA A 354 22.15 -0.75 -12.96
CA ALA A 354 21.05 -0.10 -12.31
C ALA A 354 20.80 -0.68 -10.90
N PRO A 355 20.22 0.09 -9.97
CA PRO A 355 19.78 -0.43 -8.67
C PRO A 355 18.79 -1.59 -8.84
N ALA A 356 18.83 -2.57 -7.94
CA ALA A 356 17.88 -3.70 -7.95
C ALA A 356 16.42 -3.24 -7.72
N SER A 357 16.20 -2.07 -7.14
CA SER A 357 14.90 -1.40 -7.00
C SER A 357 14.34 -0.83 -8.31
N THR A 358 15.13 -0.79 -9.39
CA THR A 358 14.71 -0.23 -10.68
C THR A 358 13.49 -0.97 -11.24
N SER A 359 12.48 -0.21 -11.70
CA SER A 359 11.25 -0.78 -12.26
C SER A 359 11.50 -1.57 -13.55
N LEU A 360 10.69 -2.63 -13.78
CA LEU A 360 10.76 -3.45 -14.99
C LEU A 360 10.61 -2.60 -16.26
N SER A 361 9.75 -1.58 -16.24
CA SER A 361 9.59 -0.63 -17.34
C SER A 361 10.90 0.08 -17.70
N THR A 362 11.67 0.52 -16.70
CA THR A 362 12.98 1.16 -16.91
C THR A 362 14.02 0.15 -17.37
N ILE A 363 14.02 -1.07 -16.82
CA ILE A 363 14.93 -2.16 -17.23
C ILE A 363 14.73 -2.50 -18.71
N ILE A 364 13.47 -2.59 -19.18
CA ILE A 364 13.16 -2.81 -20.60
C ILE A 364 13.72 -1.69 -21.48
N LYS A 365 13.57 -0.43 -21.07
CA LYS A 365 14.13 0.72 -21.82
C LYS A 365 15.66 0.66 -21.88
N LEU A 366 16.31 0.34 -20.76
CA LEU A 366 17.77 0.18 -20.70
C LEU A 366 18.23 -0.97 -21.58
N ARG A 367 17.58 -2.15 -21.49
CA ARG A 367 17.89 -3.32 -22.34
C ARG A 367 17.72 -3.01 -23.82
N SER A 368 16.62 -2.31 -24.19
CA SER A 368 16.34 -1.91 -25.56
C SER A 368 17.37 -0.91 -26.09
N ALA A 369 17.79 0.05 -25.26
CA ALA A 369 18.74 1.10 -25.65
C ALA A 369 20.17 0.60 -25.79
N THR A 370 20.59 -0.34 -24.92
CA THR A 370 21.96 -0.90 -24.94
C THR A 370 22.10 -2.09 -25.86
N GLY A 371 21.03 -2.85 -26.12
CA GLY A 371 21.11 -4.15 -26.80
C GLY A 371 21.74 -5.25 -25.93
N HIS A 372 22.01 -4.99 -24.66
CA HIS A 372 22.74 -5.86 -23.72
C HIS A 372 21.94 -6.11 -22.44
N PRO A 373 22.23 -7.17 -21.66
CA PRO A 373 21.67 -7.38 -20.34
C PRO A 373 21.89 -6.18 -19.42
N VAL A 374 20.97 -5.98 -18.45
CA VAL A 374 21.09 -4.93 -17.43
C VAL A 374 21.61 -5.57 -16.13
N LEU A 375 22.70 -5.06 -15.59
CA LEU A 375 23.27 -5.49 -14.32
C LEU A 375 22.50 -4.85 -13.16
N MET A 376 22.10 -5.65 -12.19
CA MET A 376 21.36 -5.21 -11.01
C MET A 376 22.27 -5.14 -9.79
N MET A 377 22.25 -4.01 -9.11
CA MET A 377 23.09 -3.70 -7.95
C MET A 377 22.26 -3.51 -6.70
N ASP A 378 22.81 -3.93 -5.56
CA ASP A 378 22.30 -3.59 -4.24
C ASP A 378 23.48 -3.29 -3.31
N ASP A 379 23.45 -2.17 -2.57
CA ASP A 379 24.52 -1.71 -1.70
C ASP A 379 25.93 -1.80 -2.31
N GLY A 380 26.07 -1.42 -3.59
CA GLY A 380 27.35 -1.45 -4.30
C GLY A 380 27.79 -2.83 -4.78
N ARG A 381 27.02 -3.89 -4.57
CA ARG A 381 27.31 -5.27 -4.99
C ARG A 381 26.47 -5.67 -6.19
N LEU A 382 27.06 -6.46 -7.07
CA LEU A 382 26.33 -7.11 -8.15
C LEU A 382 25.45 -8.23 -7.59
N THR A 383 24.14 -8.09 -7.70
CA THR A 383 23.16 -9.04 -7.16
C THR A 383 22.54 -9.93 -8.22
N GLY A 384 22.45 -9.46 -9.46
CA GLY A 384 21.88 -10.23 -10.54
C GLY A 384 21.93 -9.55 -11.90
N VAL A 385 21.24 -10.15 -12.87
CA VAL A 385 21.11 -9.66 -14.24
C VAL A 385 19.68 -9.80 -14.73
N CYS A 386 19.22 -8.81 -15.49
CA CYS A 386 17.97 -8.86 -16.23
C CYS A 386 18.28 -8.83 -17.73
N ASP A 387 17.95 -9.91 -18.42
CA ASP A 387 18.02 -10.00 -19.89
C ASP A 387 16.62 -10.31 -20.46
N GLU A 388 16.56 -10.50 -21.75
CA GLU A 388 15.31 -10.77 -22.47
C GLU A 388 14.51 -11.93 -21.87
N TYR A 389 15.18 -13.01 -21.49
CA TYR A 389 14.55 -14.18 -20.89
C TYR A 389 13.86 -13.86 -19.56
N GLU A 390 14.53 -13.17 -18.66
CA GLU A 390 13.97 -12.76 -17.36
C GLU A 390 12.79 -11.80 -17.55
N ILE A 391 12.92 -10.87 -18.50
CA ILE A 391 11.87 -9.89 -18.84
C ILE A 391 10.63 -10.60 -19.42
N ILE A 392 10.80 -11.48 -20.41
CA ILE A 392 9.68 -12.19 -21.05
C ILE A 392 8.96 -13.07 -20.04
N ARG A 393 9.68 -13.81 -19.20
CA ARG A 393 9.09 -14.64 -18.14
C ARG A 393 8.24 -13.79 -17.18
N ALA A 394 8.77 -12.65 -16.76
CA ALA A 394 8.05 -11.73 -15.87
C ALA A 394 6.77 -11.19 -16.52
N LEU A 395 6.81 -10.85 -17.81
CA LEU A 395 5.65 -10.38 -18.56
C LEU A 395 4.61 -11.49 -18.82
N ALA A 396 5.07 -12.73 -18.97
CA ALA A 396 4.20 -13.90 -19.15
C ALA A 396 3.55 -14.37 -17.84
N GLY A 397 3.90 -13.75 -16.70
CA GLY A 397 3.40 -14.18 -15.39
C GLY A 397 3.99 -15.52 -14.93
N GLU A 398 5.03 -16.00 -15.60
CA GLU A 398 5.72 -17.22 -15.20
C GLU A 398 6.55 -16.97 -13.92
N ARG A 399 6.17 -17.66 -12.85
CA ARG A 399 6.81 -17.55 -11.54
C ARG A 399 8.06 -18.41 -11.48
N ARG A 400 9.09 -17.92 -10.79
CA ARG A 400 10.18 -18.80 -10.37
C ARG A 400 9.64 -19.83 -9.38
N ALA A 401 9.81 -21.12 -9.72
CA ALA A 401 9.70 -22.16 -8.72
C ALA A 401 10.76 -21.86 -7.65
N SER A 402 10.32 -21.60 -6.41
CA SER A 402 11.20 -21.50 -5.26
C SER A 402 11.90 -22.84 -5.08
N SER A 403 13.19 -22.87 -5.36
CA SER A 403 14.07 -23.99 -4.98
C SER A 403 14.56 -23.80 -3.55
#